data_19e9dc9d967373edd62dea0c85edb5a5
#
_entry.id   19e9dc9d967373edd62dea0c85edb5a5
#
_cell.length_a   1.000
_cell.length_b   1.000
_cell.length_c   1.000
_cell.angle_alpha   90.00
_cell.angle_beta   90.00
_cell.angle_gamma   90.00
#
_symmetry.space_group_name_H-M   'P 1'
#
loop_
_entity.id
_entity.type
_entity.pdbx_description
1 polymer ?
#
loop_
_entity_poly.entity_id
_entity_poly.type
_entity_poly.pdbx_seq_one_letter_code
_entity_poly.pdbx_strand_id
1 'polypeptide(L)'
;MNYRDEKLFAALAIAAERRLSEFNPQNVANTAWAFATLNYWDEMLFAALARAAERRLSEFNAQHVANTAWAFATANYRDEKIFAALAIAAEQRLSEFNAQGVANTA
;
A
#
# COMPACT_ATOMS: atom_id res chain seq x y z
N MET A 1 -23.44 6.78 -9.74
CA MET A 1 -23.29 5.74 -10.67
C MET A 1 -22.07 4.91 -10.41
N ASN A 2 -22.25 3.67 -10.42
CA ASN A 2 -21.17 2.79 -10.12
C ASN A 2 -20.31 2.48 -11.34
N TYR A 3 -19.78 3.50 -11.89
CA TYR A 3 -19.13 3.43 -13.15
C TYR A 3 -17.65 3.19 -12.98
N ARG A 4 -17.14 2.20 -13.66
CA ARG A 4 -15.75 1.87 -13.63
C ARG A 4 -15.21 1.82 -15.04
N ASP A 5 -14.32 2.72 -15.33
CA ASP A 5 -13.68 2.78 -16.64
C ASP A 5 -12.40 1.96 -16.58
N GLU A 6 -12.50 0.72 -17.05
CA GLU A 6 -11.38 -0.18 -16.96
C GLU A 6 -10.20 0.25 -17.82
N LYS A 7 -10.48 0.91 -18.93
CA LYS A 7 -9.41 1.41 -19.76
C LYS A 7 -8.62 2.50 -19.07
N LEU A 8 -9.34 3.38 -18.37
CA LEU A 8 -8.68 4.45 -17.62
C LEU A 8 -7.83 3.86 -16.50
N PHE A 9 -8.40 2.91 -15.76
CA PHE A 9 -7.66 2.33 -14.63
C PHE A 9 -6.47 1.52 -15.12
N ALA A 10 -6.60 0.82 -16.24
CA ALA A 10 -5.46 0.10 -16.81
C ALA A 10 -4.35 1.06 -17.20
N ALA A 11 -4.71 2.20 -17.80
CA ALA A 11 -3.72 3.19 -18.18
C ALA A 11 -3.02 3.77 -16.94
N LEU A 12 -3.82 4.04 -15.91
CA LEU A 12 -3.24 4.57 -14.66
C LEU A 12 -2.31 3.56 -13.99
N ALA A 13 -2.67 2.28 -14.05
CA ALA A 13 -1.84 1.24 -13.47
C ALA A 13 -0.49 1.15 -14.20
N ILE A 14 -0.53 1.22 -15.53
CA ILE A 14 0.70 1.18 -16.31
C ILE A 14 1.56 2.42 -16.01
N ALA A 15 0.93 3.58 -15.91
CA ALA A 15 1.65 4.80 -15.60
C ALA A 15 2.30 4.71 -14.23
N ALA A 16 1.57 4.16 -13.25
CA ALA A 16 2.10 4.00 -11.91
C ALA A 16 3.29 3.05 -11.91
N GLU A 17 3.18 1.93 -12.63
CA GLU A 17 4.29 0.97 -12.70
C GLU A 17 5.55 1.60 -13.24
N ARG A 18 5.41 2.45 -14.24
CA ARG A 18 6.56 3.08 -14.85
C ARG A 18 7.25 4.08 -13.94
N ARG A 19 6.51 4.59 -12.95
CA ARG A 19 7.03 5.63 -12.07
C ARG A 19 7.30 5.17 -10.66
N LEU A 20 7.22 3.87 -10.44
CA LEU A 20 7.38 3.37 -9.07
C LEU A 20 8.74 3.68 -8.46
N SER A 21 9.78 3.78 -9.29
CA SER A 21 11.10 4.13 -8.75
C SER A 21 11.13 5.54 -8.17
N GLU A 22 10.19 6.39 -8.57
CA GLU A 22 10.09 7.75 -8.07
C GLU A 22 9.14 7.88 -6.88
N PHE A 23 8.44 6.81 -6.53
CA PHE A 23 7.44 6.87 -5.47
C PHE A 23 8.11 6.90 -4.12
N ASN A 24 7.64 7.82 -3.26
CA ASN A 24 8.01 7.80 -1.86
C ASN A 24 7.03 6.88 -1.10
N PRO A 25 7.25 6.64 0.19
CA PRO A 25 6.36 5.75 0.95
C PRO A 25 4.89 6.15 0.88
N GLN A 26 4.60 7.44 0.93
CA GLN A 26 3.22 7.89 0.86
C GLN A 26 2.61 7.59 -0.49
N ASN A 27 3.37 7.78 -1.57
CA ASN A 27 2.89 7.47 -2.91
C ASN A 27 2.55 5.99 -3.04
N VAL A 28 3.42 5.12 -2.53
CA VAL A 28 3.19 3.68 -2.58
C VAL A 28 1.92 3.33 -1.83
N ALA A 29 1.81 3.80 -0.60
CA ALA A 29 0.65 3.47 0.23
C ALA A 29 -0.64 4.01 -0.37
N ASN A 30 -0.61 5.24 -0.85
CA ASN A 30 -1.81 5.86 -1.42
C ASN A 30 -2.24 5.16 -2.70
N THR A 31 -1.29 4.78 -3.54
CA THR A 31 -1.62 4.10 -4.80
C THR A 31 -2.22 2.73 -4.52
N ALA A 32 -1.61 1.98 -3.63
CA ALA A 32 -2.14 0.67 -3.26
C ALA A 32 -3.55 0.81 -2.69
N TRP A 33 -3.73 1.79 -1.79
CA TRP A 33 -5.02 2.03 -1.16
C TRP A 33 -6.09 2.40 -2.19
N ALA A 34 -5.73 3.26 -3.14
CA ALA A 34 -6.70 3.74 -4.13
C ALA A 34 -7.19 2.59 -5.00
N PHE A 35 -6.27 1.76 -5.50
CA PHE A 35 -6.69 0.66 -6.36
C PHE A 35 -7.43 -0.42 -5.58
N ALA A 36 -7.05 -0.64 -4.33
CA ALA A 36 -7.78 -1.59 -3.49
C ALA A 36 -9.20 -1.09 -3.22
N THR A 37 -9.34 0.19 -2.92
CA THR A 37 -10.64 0.79 -2.64
C THR A 37 -11.55 0.72 -3.85
N LEU A 38 -10.98 0.94 -5.04
CA LEU A 38 -11.75 0.85 -6.27
C LEU A 38 -12.06 -0.59 -6.66
N ASN A 39 -11.51 -1.52 -5.92
CA ASN A 39 -11.67 -2.94 -6.21
C ASN A 39 -11.14 -3.28 -7.61
N TYR A 40 -10.09 -2.60 -8.00
CA TYR A 40 -9.43 -2.85 -9.26
C TYR A 40 -8.25 -3.78 -9.02
N TRP A 41 -8.38 -5.00 -9.51
CA TRP A 41 -7.34 -6.00 -9.31
C TRP A 41 -6.39 -5.99 -10.51
N ASP A 42 -5.13 -5.81 -10.23
CA ASP A 42 -4.09 -5.88 -11.25
C ASP A 42 -2.88 -6.51 -10.59
N GLU A 43 -2.66 -7.77 -10.92
CA GLU A 43 -1.60 -8.53 -10.26
C GLU A 43 -0.22 -7.91 -10.51
N MET A 44 0.01 -7.44 -11.72
CA MET A 44 1.32 -6.84 -12.03
C MET A 44 1.54 -5.55 -11.25
N LEU A 45 0.49 -4.75 -11.14
CA LEU A 45 0.60 -3.51 -10.38
C LEU A 45 0.85 -3.79 -8.90
N PHE A 46 0.09 -4.70 -8.32
CA PHE A 46 0.26 -5.00 -6.90
C PHE A 46 1.59 -5.68 -6.63
N ALA A 47 2.07 -6.52 -7.54
CA ALA A 47 3.40 -7.11 -7.39
C ALA A 47 4.48 -6.03 -7.44
N ALA A 48 4.33 -5.07 -8.34
CA ALA A 48 5.29 -3.98 -8.44
C ALA A 48 5.24 -3.09 -7.21
N LEU A 49 4.02 -2.81 -6.71
CA LEU A 49 3.88 -2.02 -5.49
C LEU A 49 4.48 -2.74 -4.28
N ALA A 50 4.33 -4.06 -4.22
CA ALA A 50 4.92 -4.82 -3.13
C ALA A 50 6.44 -4.70 -3.13
N ARG A 51 7.05 -4.79 -4.31
CA ARG A 51 8.50 -4.63 -4.42
C ARG A 51 8.94 -3.22 -4.04
N ALA A 52 8.18 -2.23 -4.48
CA ALA A 52 8.50 -0.85 -4.14
C ALA A 52 8.38 -0.62 -2.64
N ALA A 53 7.35 -1.20 -2.02
CA ALA A 53 7.17 -1.09 -0.58
C ALA A 53 8.34 -1.73 0.16
N GLU A 54 8.77 -2.90 -0.28
CA GLU A 54 9.89 -3.58 0.37
C GLU A 54 11.16 -2.74 0.31
N ARG A 55 11.41 -2.13 -0.82
CA ARG A 55 12.63 -1.34 -0.98
C ARG A 55 12.64 -0.11 -0.09
N ARG A 56 11.48 0.42 0.23
CA ARG A 56 11.39 1.66 1.00
C ARG A 56 10.81 1.48 2.39
N LEU A 57 10.75 0.24 2.84
CA LEU A 57 10.06 -0.06 4.08
C LEU A 57 10.68 0.64 5.27
N SER A 58 11.99 0.83 5.27
CA SER A 58 12.66 1.52 6.37
C SER A 58 12.22 2.97 6.49
N GLU A 59 11.65 3.55 5.41
CA GLU A 59 11.19 4.93 5.42
C GLU A 59 9.71 5.05 5.74
N PHE A 60 9.01 3.92 5.86
CA PHE A 60 7.57 3.94 6.15
C PHE A 60 7.33 4.30 7.60
N ASN A 61 6.35 5.19 7.82
CA ASN A 61 5.88 5.42 9.18
C ASN A 61 4.74 4.46 9.48
N ALA A 62 4.19 4.55 10.70
CA ALA A 62 3.14 3.62 11.13
C ALA A 62 1.93 3.65 10.19
N GLN A 63 1.54 4.84 9.77
CA GLN A 63 0.38 4.95 8.90
C GLN A 63 0.64 4.37 7.53
N HIS A 64 1.84 4.56 6.97
CA HIS A 64 2.19 3.97 5.68
C HIS A 64 2.12 2.45 5.76
N VAL A 65 2.64 1.88 6.85
CA VAL A 65 2.62 0.44 7.04
C VAL A 65 1.18 -0.06 7.12
N ALA A 66 0.36 0.60 7.94
CA ALA A 66 -1.03 0.18 8.13
C ALA A 66 -1.82 0.28 6.84
N ASN A 67 -1.68 1.38 6.13
CA ASN A 67 -2.43 1.59 4.88
C ASN A 67 -2.01 0.59 3.81
N THR A 68 -0.73 0.30 3.74
CA THR A 68 -0.22 -0.65 2.75
C THR A 68 -0.72 -2.05 3.07
N ALA A 69 -0.65 -2.45 4.33
CA ALA A 69 -1.13 -3.76 4.74
C ALA A 69 -2.62 -3.90 4.46
N TRP A 70 -3.40 -2.87 4.80
CA TRP A 70 -4.83 -2.88 4.55
C TRP A 70 -5.14 -3.03 3.06
N ALA A 71 -4.39 -2.29 2.23
CA ALA A 71 -4.62 -2.30 0.80
C ALA A 71 -4.35 -3.69 0.21
N PHE A 72 -3.24 -4.31 0.59
CA PHE A 72 -2.92 -5.63 0.07
C PHE A 72 -3.89 -6.68 0.58
N ALA A 73 -4.32 -6.58 1.83
CA ALA A 73 -5.29 -7.51 2.37
C ALA A 73 -6.65 -7.35 1.69
N THR A 74 -7.08 -6.11 1.49
CA THR A 74 -8.35 -5.81 0.85
C THR A 74 -8.37 -6.29 -0.60
N ALA A 75 -7.24 -6.13 -1.29
CA ALA A 75 -7.11 -6.58 -2.67
C ALA A 75 -6.94 -8.09 -2.76
N ASN A 76 -6.82 -8.75 -1.61
CA ASN A 76 -6.61 -10.19 -1.55
C ASN A 76 -5.32 -10.60 -2.26
N TYR A 77 -4.33 -9.76 -2.15
CA TYR A 77 -3.02 -10.04 -2.71
C TYR A 77 -2.25 -10.91 -1.72
N ARG A 78 -1.99 -12.14 -2.12
CA ARG A 78 -1.39 -13.12 -1.23
C ARG A 78 0.10 -13.25 -1.49
N ASP A 79 0.87 -12.50 -0.75
CA ASP A 79 2.31 -12.54 -0.83
C ASP A 79 2.84 -12.55 0.59
N GLU A 80 3.27 -13.72 1.03
CA GLU A 80 3.73 -13.88 2.40
C GLU A 80 4.94 -13.02 2.70
N LYS A 81 5.76 -12.79 1.70
CA LYS A 81 6.98 -12.02 1.89
C LYS A 81 6.66 -10.57 2.26
N ILE A 82 5.74 -9.95 1.52
CA ILE A 82 5.40 -8.56 1.83
C ILE A 82 4.67 -8.45 3.17
N PHE A 83 3.79 -9.41 3.47
CA PHE A 83 3.09 -9.35 4.74
C PHE A 83 4.02 -9.59 5.92
N ALA A 84 4.99 -10.48 5.77
CA ALA A 84 5.98 -10.69 6.82
C ALA A 84 6.82 -9.43 7.03
N ALA A 85 7.23 -8.78 5.94
CA ALA A 85 8.01 -7.57 6.03
C ALA A 85 7.21 -6.45 6.68
N LEU A 86 5.93 -6.33 6.32
CA LEU A 86 5.07 -5.32 6.94
C LEU A 86 4.84 -5.59 8.42
N ALA A 87 4.74 -6.85 8.80
CA ALA A 87 4.58 -7.21 10.20
C ALA A 87 5.80 -6.77 11.02
N ILE A 88 6.98 -7.01 10.48
CA ILE A 88 8.21 -6.61 11.16
C ILE A 88 8.28 -5.09 11.27
N ALA A 89 7.93 -4.40 10.19
CA ALA A 89 7.93 -2.94 10.20
C ALA A 89 6.92 -2.41 11.22
N ALA A 90 5.76 -3.04 11.31
CA ALA A 90 4.75 -2.64 12.29
C ALA A 90 5.27 -2.78 13.71
N GLU A 91 5.97 -3.89 13.99
CA GLU A 91 6.55 -4.09 15.30
C GLU A 91 7.58 -3.00 15.64
N GLN A 92 8.38 -2.65 14.67
CA GLN A 92 9.39 -1.63 14.88
C GLN A 92 8.80 -0.25 15.15
N ARG A 93 7.55 -0.04 14.72
CA ARG A 93 6.88 1.25 14.90
C ARG A 93 5.72 1.17 15.86
N LEU A 94 5.78 0.19 16.74
CA LEU A 94 4.68 -0.04 17.66
C LEU A 94 4.40 1.17 18.56
N SER A 95 5.45 1.87 18.96
CA SER A 95 5.27 3.05 19.78
C SER A 95 4.50 4.15 19.06
N GLU A 96 4.68 4.24 17.74
CA GLU A 96 3.93 5.22 16.95
C GLU A 96 2.45 4.87 16.89
N PHE A 97 2.14 3.59 16.75
CA PHE A 97 0.75 3.14 16.75
C PHE A 97 0.08 3.46 18.08
N ASN A 98 0.80 3.22 19.17
CA ASN A 98 0.26 3.49 20.50
C ASN A 98 0.01 4.97 20.69
N ALA A 99 0.94 5.80 20.24
CA ALA A 99 0.78 7.25 20.36
C ALA A 99 -0.41 7.73 19.53
N GLN A 100 -0.55 7.21 18.33
CA GLN A 100 -1.70 7.55 17.49
C GLN A 100 -2.99 7.08 18.11
N GLY A 101 -2.98 5.87 18.66
CA GLY A 101 -4.16 5.34 19.30
C GLY A 101 -4.62 6.20 20.46
N VAL A 102 -3.67 6.63 21.28
CA VAL A 102 -3.99 7.52 22.40
C VAL A 102 -4.52 8.85 21.90
N ALA A 103 -3.85 9.41 20.89
CA ALA A 103 -4.28 10.70 20.35
C ALA A 103 -5.68 10.59 19.76
N ASN A 104 -6.00 9.48 19.12
CA ASN A 104 -7.29 9.33 18.48
C ASN A 104 -8.41 9.08 19.48
N THR A 105 -8.07 8.53 20.63
CA THR A 105 -9.09 8.29 21.67
C THR A 105 -9.28 9.49 22.59
N ALA A 106 -8.33 10.38 22.58
CA ALA A 106 -8.45 11.59 23.38
C ALA A 106 -9.34 12.61 22.69
#